data_e5f87a7c102f8957c03fece94aec2a9d
#
_entry.id   e5f87a7c102f8957c03fece94aec2a9d
#
_cell.length_a   1.000
_cell.length_b   1.000
_cell.length_c   1.000
_cell.angle_alpha   90.00
_cell.angle_beta   90.00
_cell.angle_gamma   90.00
#
_symmetry.space_group_name_H-M   'P 1'
#
loop_
_entity.id
_entity.type
_entity.pdbx_description
1 polymer ?
#
loop_
_entity_poly.entity_id
_entity_poly.type
_entity_poly.pdbx_seq_one_letter_code
_entity_poly.pdbx_strand_id
1 'polypeptide(L)'
;MAEGDLVVDRALEAGCEPVCALVDAGRPPAITERLLALAPVYAGGEQVRAMVTKLGVPNSVVAIFHRPRRATVEEIAATARRLVLVEAVDNPANIGAIIRNAAGLGWDGLIVDATSADPLARRSLRVSMGHALVLPHARTADAAATVARLAGDGFTIAALTPDPTAVDLDDVEPPDRLVVCMGAERVGLSDDVLAASTLRIRIPMQHGVDSLNVAAATAIACWALRPR
;
A
#
# COMPACT_ATOMS: atom_id res chain seq x y z
N MET A 1 -3.60 7.32 13.07
CA MET A 1 -2.48 7.37 14.04
C MET A 1 -1.19 7.05 13.30
N ALA A 2 -0.22 7.95 13.38
CA ALA A 2 1.13 7.80 12.84
C ALA A 2 2.12 7.62 13.98
N GLU A 3 3.12 6.78 13.82
CA GLU A 3 4.09 6.41 14.84
C GLU A 3 5.52 6.46 14.30
N GLY A 4 6.39 7.11 15.06
CA GLY A 4 7.78 7.34 14.71
C GLY A 4 7.99 8.58 13.85
N ASP A 5 9.16 9.16 14.00
CA ASP A 5 9.52 10.49 13.46
C ASP A 5 9.29 10.56 11.94
N LEU A 6 9.76 9.58 11.19
CA LEU A 6 9.64 9.56 9.73
C LEU A 6 8.18 9.48 9.24
N VAL A 7 7.33 8.69 9.92
CA VAL A 7 5.92 8.55 9.52
C VAL A 7 5.14 9.80 9.84
N VAL A 8 5.42 10.44 10.99
CA VAL A 8 4.82 11.69 11.40
C VAL A 8 5.27 12.84 10.49
N ASP A 9 6.55 12.88 10.15
CA ASP A 9 7.09 13.88 9.23
C ASP A 9 6.44 13.79 7.84
N ARG A 10 6.35 12.59 7.27
CA ARG A 10 5.64 12.36 6.01
C ARG A 10 4.16 12.71 6.06
N ALA A 11 3.51 12.53 7.21
CA ALA A 11 2.12 12.94 7.37
C ALA A 11 1.98 14.46 7.26
N LEU A 12 2.88 15.20 7.89
CA LEU A 12 2.90 16.68 7.81
C LEU A 12 3.28 17.16 6.39
N GLU A 13 4.26 16.52 5.73
CA GLU A 13 4.63 16.82 4.34
C GLU A 13 3.50 16.54 3.35
N ALA A 14 2.70 15.49 3.60
CA ALA A 14 1.51 15.18 2.81
C ALA A 14 0.30 16.10 3.13
N GLY A 15 0.48 17.12 3.96
CA GLY A 15 -0.56 18.07 4.32
C GLY A 15 -1.63 17.52 5.26
N CYS A 16 -1.36 16.42 5.97
CA CYS A 16 -2.30 15.90 6.96
C CYS A 16 -2.35 16.82 8.17
N GLU A 17 -3.55 17.16 8.63
CA GLU A 17 -3.77 18.03 9.78
C GLU A 17 -3.64 17.23 11.09
N PRO A 18 -2.68 17.56 11.97
CA PRO A 18 -2.54 16.89 13.25
C PRO A 18 -3.66 17.31 14.23
N VAL A 19 -4.19 16.36 14.98
CA VAL A 19 -5.17 16.56 16.04
C VAL A 19 -4.46 16.72 17.39
N CYS A 20 -3.51 15.85 17.66
CA CYS A 20 -2.64 15.92 18.85
C CYS A 20 -1.44 14.97 18.66
N ALA A 21 -0.42 15.16 19.49
CA ALA A 21 0.73 14.27 19.53
C ALA A 21 1.16 13.95 20.96
N LEU A 22 1.81 12.81 21.15
CA LEU A 22 2.49 12.39 22.36
C LEU A 22 3.96 12.14 22.03
N VAL A 23 4.86 12.85 22.72
CA VAL A 23 6.31 12.76 22.50
C VAL A 23 7.04 12.24 23.73
N ASP A 24 8.27 11.81 23.55
CA ASP A 24 9.16 11.42 24.63
C ASP A 24 9.51 12.62 25.51
N ALA A 25 9.16 12.56 26.79
CA ALA A 25 9.44 13.64 27.74
C ALA A 25 10.93 13.80 28.05
N GLY A 26 11.69 12.72 28.01
CA GLY A 26 13.13 12.73 28.29
C GLY A 26 14.00 13.13 27.09
N ARG A 27 13.52 12.81 25.87
CA ARG A 27 14.23 13.11 24.62
C ARG A 27 13.22 13.43 23.50
N PRO A 28 12.63 14.63 23.51
CA PRO A 28 11.70 15.03 22.46
C PRO A 28 12.37 14.97 21.09
N PRO A 29 11.72 14.37 20.08
CA PRO A 29 12.27 14.34 18.72
C PRO A 29 12.20 15.73 18.06
N ALA A 30 13.02 15.98 17.05
CA ALA A 30 13.08 17.28 16.36
C ALA A 30 11.74 17.71 15.75
N ILE A 31 10.90 16.75 15.33
CA ILE A 31 9.56 17.00 14.78
C ILE A 31 8.61 17.68 15.79
N THR A 32 8.94 17.66 17.08
CA THR A 32 8.13 18.25 18.18
C THR A 32 7.87 19.74 17.94
N GLU A 33 8.86 20.50 17.48
CA GLU A 33 8.70 21.94 17.23
C GLU A 33 7.65 22.22 16.15
N ARG A 34 7.66 21.41 15.07
CA ARG A 34 6.65 21.55 14.00
C ARG A 34 5.25 21.17 14.50
N LEU A 35 5.14 20.16 15.34
CA LEU A 35 3.86 19.72 15.91
C LEU A 35 3.30 20.76 16.88
N LEU A 36 4.13 21.40 17.72
CA LEU A 36 3.70 22.46 18.66
C LEU A 36 3.07 23.67 17.96
N ALA A 37 3.50 23.96 16.73
CA ALA A 37 2.93 25.05 15.95
C ALA A 37 1.55 24.70 15.34
N LEU A 38 1.15 23.42 15.35
CA LEU A 38 -0.02 22.93 14.60
C LEU A 38 -1.11 22.32 15.50
N ALA A 39 -0.74 21.71 16.64
CA ALA A 39 -1.67 20.96 17.47
C ALA A 39 -1.16 20.83 18.92
N PRO A 40 -2.02 20.47 19.89
CA PRO A 40 -1.60 20.12 21.23
C PRO A 40 -0.59 18.98 21.24
N VAL A 41 0.54 19.19 21.94
CA VAL A 41 1.60 18.18 22.13
C VAL A 41 1.71 17.86 23.61
N TYR A 42 1.60 16.59 23.92
CA TYR A 42 1.76 16.04 25.27
C TYR A 42 3.14 15.38 25.37
N ALA A 43 3.75 15.42 26.54
CA ALA A 43 4.99 14.74 26.83
C ALA A 43 4.76 13.60 27.81
N GLY A 44 5.32 12.42 27.53
CA GLY A 44 5.16 11.27 28.41
C GLY A 44 6.40 10.37 28.42
N GLY A 45 6.68 9.75 29.57
CA GLY A 45 7.71 8.73 29.68
C GLY A 45 7.37 7.47 28.89
N GLU A 46 8.32 6.52 28.87
CA GLU A 46 8.19 5.27 28.10
C GLU A 46 6.90 4.49 28.44
N GLN A 47 6.58 4.38 29.72
CA GLN A 47 5.36 3.66 30.17
C GLN A 47 4.07 4.24 29.57
N VAL A 48 3.93 5.57 29.57
CA VAL A 48 2.75 6.25 29.01
C VAL A 48 2.68 6.01 27.51
N ARG A 49 3.79 6.13 26.80
CA ARG A 49 3.85 5.89 25.37
C ARG A 49 3.57 4.42 25.02
N ALA A 50 4.07 3.48 25.80
CA ALA A 50 3.80 2.05 25.64
C ALA A 50 2.31 1.72 25.81
N MET A 51 1.62 2.34 26.76
CA MET A 51 0.18 2.18 26.96
C MET A 51 -0.64 2.62 25.73
N VAL A 52 -0.23 3.73 25.09
CA VAL A 52 -0.91 4.26 23.90
C VAL A 52 -0.62 3.41 22.67
N THR A 53 0.63 2.97 22.51
CA THR A 53 1.07 2.26 21.31
C THR A 53 0.83 0.76 21.37
N LYS A 54 0.73 0.18 22.56
CA LYS A 54 0.70 -1.28 22.79
C LYS A 54 1.89 -1.99 22.13
N LEU A 55 3.03 -1.32 22.04
CA LEU A 55 4.30 -1.84 21.55
C LEU A 55 5.25 -2.05 22.73
N GLY A 56 6.09 -3.08 22.66
CA GLY A 56 7.07 -3.36 23.71
C GLY A 56 8.09 -2.22 23.89
N VAL A 57 8.53 -1.62 22.78
CA VAL A 57 9.34 -0.40 22.78
C VAL A 57 8.58 0.69 22.01
N PRO A 58 8.11 1.73 22.70
CA PRO A 58 7.34 2.78 22.05
C PRO A 58 8.25 3.72 21.23
N ASN A 59 7.73 4.23 20.12
CA ASN A 59 8.39 5.26 19.34
C ASN A 59 8.53 6.57 20.12
N SER A 60 9.47 7.43 19.70
CA SER A 60 9.72 8.77 20.28
C SER A 60 8.52 9.71 20.11
N VAL A 61 7.71 9.52 19.09
CA VAL A 61 6.49 10.28 18.81
C VAL A 61 5.37 9.39 18.30
N VAL A 62 4.16 9.73 18.72
CA VAL A 62 2.89 9.20 18.22
C VAL A 62 1.97 10.39 17.98
N ALA A 63 1.39 10.50 16.78
CA ALA A 63 0.48 11.58 16.46
C ALA A 63 -0.83 11.08 15.85
N ILE A 64 -1.91 11.77 16.16
CA ILE A 64 -3.22 11.55 15.56
C ILE A 64 -3.43 12.65 14.52
N PHE A 65 -3.86 12.24 13.34
CA PHE A 65 -4.18 13.14 12.23
C PHE A 65 -5.63 12.96 11.80
N HIS A 66 -6.24 14.02 11.30
CA HIS A 66 -7.44 13.88 10.49
C HIS A 66 -7.14 12.98 9.30
N ARG A 67 -8.09 12.11 8.96
CA ARG A 67 -7.89 11.21 7.81
C ARG A 67 -7.96 12.05 6.52
N PRO A 68 -6.94 12.00 5.66
CA PRO A 68 -6.97 12.71 4.38
C PRO A 68 -8.09 12.13 3.49
N ARG A 69 -8.55 12.95 2.55
CA ARG A 69 -9.48 12.51 1.51
C ARG A 69 -8.83 11.38 0.71
N ARG A 70 -9.57 10.30 0.50
CA ARG A 70 -9.13 9.22 -0.39
C ARG A 70 -9.45 9.60 -1.83
N ALA A 71 -8.52 9.35 -2.75
CA ALA A 71 -8.76 9.49 -4.16
C ALA A 71 -9.78 8.44 -4.65
N THR A 72 -10.47 8.71 -5.73
CA THR A 72 -11.28 7.73 -6.44
C THR A 72 -10.42 6.93 -7.43
N VAL A 73 -10.94 5.81 -7.91
CA VAL A 73 -10.24 5.02 -8.95
C VAL A 73 -10.06 5.83 -10.22
N GLU A 74 -11.07 6.61 -10.59
CA GLU A 74 -11.06 7.49 -11.76
C GLU A 74 -9.99 8.57 -11.67
N GLU A 75 -9.90 9.23 -10.51
CA GLU A 75 -8.89 10.26 -10.28
C GLU A 75 -7.47 9.71 -10.42
N ILE A 76 -7.21 8.50 -9.90
CA ILE A 76 -5.91 7.84 -10.02
C ILE A 76 -5.66 7.42 -11.48
N ALA A 77 -6.63 6.76 -12.11
CA ALA A 77 -6.49 6.23 -13.46
C ALA A 77 -6.29 7.32 -14.52
N ALA A 78 -6.79 8.53 -14.28
CA ALA A 78 -6.68 9.64 -15.23
C ALA A 78 -5.21 10.00 -15.55
N THR A 79 -4.30 9.82 -14.61
CA THR A 79 -2.87 10.19 -14.76
C THR A 79 -1.92 9.01 -14.68
N ALA A 80 -2.37 7.89 -14.12
CA ALA A 80 -1.53 6.73 -13.89
C ALA A 80 -1.19 5.96 -15.17
N ARG A 81 0.00 5.38 -15.18
CA ARG A 81 0.45 4.38 -16.14
C ARG A 81 0.65 3.00 -15.49
N ARG A 82 0.97 2.95 -14.20
CA ARG A 82 1.29 1.73 -13.45
C ARG A 82 0.47 1.67 -12.18
N LEU A 83 -0.43 0.71 -12.08
CA LEU A 83 -1.28 0.51 -10.92
C LEU A 83 -1.15 -0.90 -10.37
N VAL A 84 -1.21 -1.02 -9.06
CA VAL A 84 -1.42 -2.31 -8.38
C VAL A 84 -2.87 -2.37 -7.92
N LEU A 85 -3.57 -3.45 -8.21
CA LEU A 85 -4.86 -3.77 -7.61
C LEU A 85 -4.68 -4.98 -6.69
N VAL A 86 -5.20 -4.91 -5.48
CA VAL A 86 -5.19 -6.03 -4.53
C VAL A 86 -6.60 -6.44 -4.16
N GLU A 87 -6.84 -7.75 -4.15
CA GLU A 87 -8.10 -8.37 -3.80
C GLU A 87 -7.94 -9.29 -2.59
N ALA A 88 -8.76 -9.07 -1.56
CA ALA A 88 -8.83 -9.85 -0.34
C ALA A 88 -7.50 -9.96 0.45
N VAL A 89 -6.63 -8.95 0.34
CA VAL A 89 -5.38 -8.87 1.12
C VAL A 89 -5.67 -8.22 2.47
N ASP A 90 -6.09 -9.01 3.44
CA ASP A 90 -6.59 -8.59 4.75
C ASP A 90 -5.49 -8.23 5.77
N ASN A 91 -4.23 -8.64 5.52
CA ASN A 91 -3.12 -8.34 6.42
C ASN A 91 -2.57 -6.93 6.17
N PRO A 92 -2.70 -5.99 7.14
CA PRO A 92 -2.21 -4.63 6.97
C PRO A 92 -0.68 -4.54 6.84
N ALA A 93 0.08 -5.56 7.24
CA ALA A 93 1.52 -5.59 6.99
C ALA A 93 1.82 -5.84 5.51
N ASN A 94 1.07 -6.73 4.85
CA ASN A 94 1.21 -6.97 3.42
C ASN A 94 0.82 -5.71 2.62
N ILE A 95 -0.30 -5.06 2.96
CA ILE A 95 -0.69 -3.79 2.32
C ILE A 95 0.41 -2.74 2.48
N GLY A 96 0.97 -2.58 3.68
CA GLY A 96 2.07 -1.64 3.91
C GLY A 96 3.32 -1.95 3.09
N ALA A 97 3.70 -3.22 2.96
CA ALA A 97 4.84 -3.66 2.16
C ALA A 97 4.58 -3.47 0.65
N ILE A 98 3.38 -3.79 0.17
CA ILE A 98 2.95 -3.56 -1.22
C ILE A 98 3.08 -2.07 -1.57
N ILE A 99 2.54 -1.18 -0.73
CA ILE A 99 2.63 0.27 -0.92
C ILE A 99 4.10 0.73 -1.01
N ARG A 100 4.93 0.24 -0.09
CA ARG A 100 6.35 0.60 -0.06
C ARG A 100 7.08 0.13 -1.32
N ASN A 101 6.80 -1.09 -1.78
CA ASN A 101 7.36 -1.65 -3.01
C ASN A 101 6.91 -0.87 -4.23
N ALA A 102 5.60 -0.62 -4.38
CA ALA A 102 5.04 0.13 -5.49
C ALA A 102 5.62 1.55 -5.54
N ALA A 103 5.61 2.29 -4.43
CA ALA A 103 6.18 3.64 -4.36
C ALA A 103 7.67 3.67 -4.69
N GLY A 104 8.45 2.74 -4.12
CA GLY A 104 9.89 2.66 -4.33
C GLY A 104 10.30 2.24 -5.75
N LEU A 105 9.41 1.60 -6.49
CA LEU A 105 9.63 1.12 -7.86
C LEU A 105 8.94 1.97 -8.92
N GLY A 106 8.44 3.17 -8.54
CA GLY A 106 7.90 4.15 -9.49
C GLY A 106 6.50 3.81 -10.01
N TRP A 107 5.69 3.07 -9.24
CA TRP A 107 4.30 2.83 -9.56
C TRP A 107 3.43 3.98 -9.06
N ASP A 108 2.35 4.28 -9.79
CA ASP A 108 1.58 5.52 -9.63
C ASP A 108 0.45 5.41 -8.61
N GLY A 109 0.02 4.21 -8.26
CA GLY A 109 -1.07 4.06 -7.29
C GLY A 109 -1.44 2.63 -6.93
N LEU A 110 -2.30 2.53 -5.89
CA LEU A 110 -2.84 1.28 -5.38
C LEU A 110 -4.37 1.33 -5.37
N ILE A 111 -5.00 0.28 -5.85
CA ILE A 111 -6.44 0.05 -5.69
C ILE A 111 -6.61 -1.14 -4.74
N VAL A 112 -7.39 -0.96 -3.69
CA VAL A 112 -7.74 -2.02 -2.73
C VAL A 112 -9.22 -2.35 -2.85
N ASP A 113 -9.58 -3.62 -2.82
CA ASP A 113 -10.98 -4.02 -2.76
C ASP A 113 -11.64 -3.73 -1.40
N ALA A 114 -12.92 -4.06 -1.27
CA ALA A 114 -13.68 -3.80 -0.04
C ALA A 114 -13.19 -4.59 1.16
N THR A 115 -12.61 -5.78 0.94
CA THR A 115 -12.20 -6.74 1.98
C THR A 115 -10.73 -6.63 2.37
N SER A 116 -9.90 -6.02 1.53
CA SER A 116 -8.50 -5.76 1.84
C SER A 116 -8.33 -4.77 3.00
N ALA A 117 -7.22 -4.89 3.71
CA ALA A 117 -6.88 -4.01 4.82
C ALA A 117 -6.73 -2.55 4.36
N ASP A 118 -6.95 -1.64 5.30
CA ASP A 118 -6.86 -0.20 5.02
C ASP A 118 -5.39 0.24 4.84
N PRO A 119 -5.04 0.90 3.71
CA PRO A 119 -3.73 1.51 3.51
C PRO A 119 -3.31 2.45 4.65
N LEU A 120 -4.25 3.16 5.28
CA LEU A 120 -4.01 4.07 6.39
C LEU A 120 -4.17 3.40 7.77
N ALA A 121 -4.32 2.08 7.83
CA ALA A 121 -4.24 1.37 9.09
C ALA A 121 -2.86 1.60 9.72
N ARG A 122 -2.83 1.72 11.05
CA ARG A 122 -1.60 1.98 11.83
C ARG A 122 -0.42 1.07 11.42
N ARG A 123 -0.69 -0.23 11.22
CA ARG A 123 0.35 -1.19 10.81
C ARG A 123 0.78 -0.98 9.36
N SER A 124 -0.15 -0.67 8.45
CA SER A 124 0.16 -0.36 7.06
C SER A 124 1.04 0.90 6.95
N LEU A 125 0.70 1.96 7.68
CA LEU A 125 1.49 3.20 7.75
C LEU A 125 2.91 2.92 8.24
N ARG A 126 3.06 2.13 9.29
CA ARG A 126 4.38 1.81 9.85
C ARG A 126 5.21 0.97 8.88
N VAL A 127 4.65 -0.10 8.31
CA VAL A 127 5.37 -0.99 7.38
C VAL A 127 5.71 -0.28 6.08
N SER A 128 4.82 0.57 5.57
CA SER A 128 5.08 1.41 4.40
C SER A 128 6.04 2.57 4.71
N MET A 129 6.49 2.73 5.96
CA MET A 129 7.28 3.88 6.39
C MET A 129 6.60 5.23 6.05
N GLY A 130 5.26 5.28 6.09
CA GLY A 130 4.48 6.47 5.76
C GLY A 130 4.19 6.68 4.26
N HIS A 131 4.70 5.84 3.35
CA HIS A 131 4.43 5.99 1.92
C HIS A 131 2.94 5.83 1.55
N ALA A 132 2.13 5.22 2.41
CA ALA A 132 0.68 5.19 2.24
C ALA A 132 0.00 6.58 2.31
N LEU A 133 0.70 7.60 2.78
CA LEU A 133 0.22 8.99 2.78
C LEU A 133 0.57 9.73 1.48
N VAL A 134 1.52 9.20 0.72
CA VAL A 134 2.07 9.83 -0.49
C VAL A 134 1.60 9.12 -1.76
N LEU A 135 1.65 7.78 -1.78
CA LEU A 135 1.17 7.00 -2.92
C LEU A 135 -0.36 7.10 -3.02
N PRO A 136 -0.90 7.60 -4.14
CA PRO A 136 -2.35 7.64 -4.35
C PRO A 136 -2.97 6.25 -4.18
N HIS A 137 -4.07 6.17 -3.44
CA HIS A 137 -4.78 4.92 -3.29
C HIS A 137 -6.30 5.11 -3.26
N ALA A 138 -7.00 4.17 -3.86
CA ALA A 138 -8.46 4.13 -3.89
C ALA A 138 -8.99 2.81 -3.32
N ARG A 139 -10.25 2.80 -2.93
CA ARG A 139 -10.97 1.58 -2.59
C ARG A 139 -12.09 1.34 -3.59
N THR A 140 -12.24 0.12 -4.06
CA THR A 140 -13.37 -0.30 -4.86
C THR A 140 -14.28 -1.26 -4.09
N ALA A 141 -15.57 -1.20 -4.40
CA ALA A 141 -16.54 -2.17 -3.89
C ALA A 141 -16.58 -3.46 -4.73
N ASP A 142 -16.19 -3.36 -6.02
CA ASP A 142 -16.19 -4.46 -6.97
C ASP A 142 -14.88 -4.42 -7.78
N ALA A 143 -14.00 -5.37 -7.49
CA ALA A 143 -12.70 -5.47 -8.13
C ALA A 143 -12.82 -5.85 -9.61
N ALA A 144 -13.70 -6.80 -9.95
CA ALA A 144 -13.87 -7.27 -11.32
C ALA A 144 -14.45 -6.17 -12.23
N ALA A 145 -15.50 -5.47 -11.79
CA ALA A 145 -16.05 -4.34 -12.53
C ALA A 145 -15.03 -3.21 -12.70
N THR A 146 -14.20 -2.97 -11.67
CA THR A 146 -13.11 -1.97 -11.75
C THR A 146 -12.06 -2.36 -12.77
N VAL A 147 -11.64 -3.62 -12.77
CA VAL A 147 -10.68 -4.19 -13.73
C VAL A 147 -11.21 -4.08 -15.15
N ALA A 148 -12.46 -4.49 -15.39
CA ALA A 148 -13.10 -4.41 -16.70
C ALA A 148 -13.17 -2.96 -17.23
N ARG A 149 -13.48 -2.01 -16.36
CA ARG A 149 -13.48 -0.59 -16.72
C ARG A 149 -12.08 -0.08 -17.05
N LEU A 150 -11.07 -0.37 -16.24
CA LEU A 150 -9.69 0.03 -16.51
C LEU A 150 -9.15 -0.58 -17.81
N ALA A 151 -9.57 -1.81 -18.17
CA ALA A 151 -9.28 -2.39 -19.47
C ALA A 151 -9.92 -1.56 -20.60
N GLY A 152 -11.17 -1.14 -20.44
CA GLY A 152 -11.85 -0.22 -21.37
C GLY A 152 -11.17 1.14 -21.49
N ASP A 153 -10.52 1.61 -20.44
CA ASP A 153 -9.72 2.86 -20.39
C ASP A 153 -8.30 2.68 -20.96
N GLY A 154 -7.98 1.53 -21.54
CA GLY A 154 -6.73 1.25 -22.24
C GLY A 154 -5.60 0.74 -21.34
N PHE A 155 -5.89 0.26 -20.15
CA PHE A 155 -4.90 -0.48 -19.36
C PHE A 155 -4.85 -1.96 -19.79
N THR A 156 -3.65 -2.50 -19.89
CA THR A 156 -3.46 -3.95 -19.83
C THR A 156 -3.67 -4.41 -18.40
N ILE A 157 -4.48 -5.41 -18.19
CA ILE A 157 -4.75 -5.98 -16.86
C ILE A 157 -4.00 -7.30 -16.75
N ALA A 158 -2.96 -7.33 -15.94
CA ALA A 158 -2.15 -8.51 -15.70
C ALA A 158 -2.51 -9.14 -14.35
N ALA A 159 -3.20 -10.28 -14.38
CA ALA A 159 -3.49 -11.08 -13.20
C ALA A 159 -2.29 -11.94 -12.83
N LEU A 160 -1.70 -11.73 -11.64
CA LEU A 160 -0.64 -12.60 -11.13
C LEU A 160 -1.28 -13.86 -10.52
N THR A 161 -0.92 -15.02 -11.06
CA THR A 161 -1.46 -16.32 -10.70
C THR A 161 -0.37 -17.39 -10.71
N PRO A 162 -0.45 -18.43 -9.87
CA PRO A 162 0.46 -19.58 -9.96
C PRO A 162 0.10 -20.56 -11.09
N ASP A 163 -0.93 -20.29 -11.89
CA ASP A 163 -1.38 -21.17 -12.98
C ASP A 163 -0.21 -21.46 -13.94
N PRO A 164 0.14 -22.75 -14.16
CA PRO A 164 1.24 -23.13 -15.05
C PRO A 164 1.02 -22.75 -16.53
N THR A 165 -0.21 -22.44 -16.92
CA THR A 165 -0.55 -21.98 -18.29
C THR A 165 -0.38 -20.48 -18.48
N ALA A 166 -0.15 -19.72 -17.40
CA ALA A 166 0.10 -18.29 -17.46
C ALA A 166 1.48 -17.99 -18.06
N VAL A 167 1.63 -16.82 -18.66
CA VAL A 167 2.89 -16.35 -19.25
C VAL A 167 3.93 -16.10 -18.15
N ASP A 168 5.13 -16.58 -18.33
CA ASP A 168 6.22 -16.29 -17.37
C ASP A 168 6.51 -14.80 -17.34
N LEU A 169 6.69 -14.26 -16.14
CA LEU A 169 6.91 -12.82 -15.94
C LEU A 169 8.11 -12.29 -16.73
N ASP A 170 9.14 -13.13 -16.91
CA ASP A 170 10.35 -12.77 -17.65
C ASP A 170 10.11 -12.59 -19.16
N ASP A 171 9.02 -13.19 -19.69
CA ASP A 171 8.64 -13.12 -21.10
C ASP A 171 7.65 -11.96 -21.39
N VAL A 172 7.27 -11.20 -20.37
CA VAL A 172 6.32 -10.09 -20.50
C VAL A 172 7.03 -8.79 -20.83
N GLU A 173 6.75 -8.24 -22.00
CA GLU A 173 7.16 -6.87 -22.33
C GLU A 173 6.21 -5.87 -21.64
N PRO A 174 6.73 -4.94 -20.81
CA PRO A 174 5.88 -4.04 -20.04
C PRO A 174 5.01 -3.14 -20.94
N PRO A 175 3.66 -3.23 -20.88
CA PRO A 175 2.79 -2.34 -21.64
C PRO A 175 2.89 -0.88 -21.18
N ASP A 176 2.44 0.06 -21.99
CA ASP A 176 2.45 1.49 -21.64
C ASP A 176 1.59 1.80 -20.41
N ARG A 177 0.38 1.22 -20.35
CA ARG A 177 -0.52 1.35 -19.20
C ARG A 177 -0.85 -0.04 -18.65
N LEU A 178 -0.56 -0.25 -17.39
CA LEU A 178 -0.62 -1.57 -16.78
C LEU A 178 -1.25 -1.53 -15.39
N VAL A 179 -2.16 -2.46 -15.12
CA VAL A 179 -2.60 -2.82 -13.77
C VAL A 179 -2.12 -4.24 -13.48
N VAL A 180 -1.36 -4.44 -12.41
CA VAL A 180 -1.06 -5.77 -11.89
C VAL A 180 -2.05 -6.10 -10.78
N CYS A 181 -2.81 -7.18 -10.96
CA CYS A 181 -3.77 -7.67 -9.97
C CYS A 181 -3.14 -8.75 -9.09
N MET A 182 -3.25 -8.59 -7.78
CA MET A 182 -2.71 -9.47 -6.76
C MET A 182 -3.83 -9.97 -5.87
N GLY A 183 -3.95 -11.29 -5.72
CA GLY A 183 -4.95 -11.91 -4.85
C GLY A 183 -4.43 -12.25 -3.45
N ALA A 184 -5.34 -12.69 -2.58
CA ALA A 184 -5.01 -13.20 -1.25
C ALA A 184 -4.08 -14.42 -1.31
N GLU A 185 -3.26 -14.61 -0.26
CA GLU A 185 -2.25 -15.68 -0.20
C GLU A 185 -2.81 -17.10 -0.33
N ARG A 186 -4.05 -17.34 0.09
CA ARG A 186 -4.65 -18.69 0.11
C ARG A 186 -5.55 -18.98 -1.08
N VAL A 187 -6.38 -18.01 -1.46
CA VAL A 187 -7.41 -18.18 -2.49
C VAL A 187 -6.99 -17.58 -3.84
N GLY A 188 -5.98 -16.71 -3.86
CA GLY A 188 -5.60 -16.00 -5.07
C GLY A 188 -6.61 -14.90 -5.45
N LEU A 189 -6.66 -14.59 -6.74
CA LEU A 189 -7.68 -13.72 -7.34
C LEU A 189 -8.97 -14.50 -7.58
N SER A 190 -10.11 -13.80 -7.49
CA SER A 190 -11.41 -14.39 -7.83
C SER A 190 -11.50 -14.73 -9.32
N ASP A 191 -12.37 -15.69 -9.65
CA ASP A 191 -12.62 -16.08 -11.03
C ASP A 191 -13.13 -14.89 -11.87
N ASP A 192 -13.90 -13.98 -11.27
CA ASP A 192 -14.43 -12.79 -11.94
C ASP A 192 -13.29 -11.80 -12.30
N VAL A 193 -12.33 -11.58 -11.40
CA VAL A 193 -11.14 -10.76 -11.71
C VAL A 193 -10.25 -11.44 -12.75
N LEU A 194 -10.05 -12.76 -12.65
CA LEU A 194 -9.31 -13.55 -13.64
C LEU A 194 -9.96 -13.50 -15.02
N ALA A 195 -11.28 -13.56 -15.10
CA ALA A 195 -12.04 -13.49 -16.36
C ALA A 195 -11.99 -12.08 -16.99
N ALA A 196 -11.98 -11.03 -16.16
CA ALA A 196 -11.88 -9.65 -16.62
C ALA A 196 -10.44 -9.23 -16.97
N SER A 197 -9.44 -10.04 -16.64
CA SER A 197 -8.03 -9.74 -16.93
C SER A 197 -7.68 -10.02 -18.39
N THR A 198 -6.81 -9.18 -18.97
CA THR A 198 -6.37 -9.31 -20.38
C THR A 198 -5.13 -10.17 -20.53
N LEU A 199 -4.39 -10.37 -19.44
CA LEU A 199 -3.16 -11.14 -19.40
C LEU A 199 -3.08 -11.91 -18.06
N ARG A 200 -2.67 -13.16 -18.10
CA ARG A 200 -2.32 -13.93 -16.91
C ARG A 200 -0.82 -14.13 -16.90
N ILE A 201 -0.18 -13.74 -15.79
CA ILE A 201 1.27 -13.82 -15.61
C ILE A 201 1.61 -14.64 -14.38
N ARG A 202 2.76 -15.31 -14.40
CA ARG A 202 3.26 -16.05 -13.23
C ARG A 202 4.73 -15.75 -12.97
N ILE A 203 5.12 -15.89 -11.72
CA ILE A 203 6.51 -15.96 -11.31
C ILE A 203 6.91 -17.42 -11.35
N PRO A 204 7.88 -17.85 -12.22
CA PRO A 204 8.34 -19.24 -12.24
C PRO A 204 8.90 -19.66 -10.89
N MET A 205 8.37 -20.76 -10.36
CA MET A 205 8.76 -21.27 -9.03
C MET A 205 9.61 -22.53 -9.18
N GLN A 206 10.46 -22.80 -8.20
CA GLN A 206 11.35 -23.96 -8.15
C GLN A 206 11.07 -24.80 -6.89
N HIS A 207 11.57 -26.04 -6.88
CA HIS A 207 11.56 -26.93 -5.72
C HIS A 207 10.16 -27.22 -5.13
N GLY A 208 9.10 -27.19 -5.93
CA GLY A 208 7.74 -27.49 -5.48
C GLY A 208 7.13 -26.41 -4.58
N VAL A 209 7.67 -25.20 -4.59
CA VAL A 209 7.05 -24.05 -3.91
C VAL A 209 5.89 -23.56 -4.77
N ASP A 210 4.68 -23.49 -4.17
CA ASP A 210 3.45 -23.16 -4.90
C ASP A 210 3.25 -21.64 -5.06
N SER A 211 3.69 -20.84 -4.09
CA SER A 211 3.48 -19.39 -4.07
C SER A 211 4.48 -18.66 -3.18
N LEU A 212 4.57 -17.34 -3.37
CA LEU A 212 5.28 -16.41 -2.49
C LEU A 212 4.29 -15.60 -1.65
N ASN A 213 4.78 -15.03 -0.56
CA ASN A 213 4.06 -13.96 0.13
C ASN A 213 3.64 -12.88 -0.86
N VAL A 214 2.40 -12.38 -0.77
CA VAL A 214 1.83 -11.43 -1.73
C VAL A 214 2.65 -10.15 -1.90
N ALA A 215 3.26 -9.64 -0.82
CA ALA A 215 4.11 -8.45 -0.91
C ALA A 215 5.45 -8.74 -1.60
N ALA A 216 6.01 -9.94 -1.44
CA ALA A 216 7.21 -10.37 -2.16
C ALA A 216 6.91 -10.54 -3.66
N ALA A 217 5.81 -11.22 -3.98
CA ALA A 217 5.35 -11.38 -5.37
C ALA A 217 5.09 -10.01 -6.03
N THR A 218 4.47 -9.07 -5.30
CA THR A 218 4.27 -7.70 -5.78
C THR A 218 5.60 -6.98 -6.05
N ALA A 219 6.59 -7.13 -5.17
CA ALA A 219 7.91 -6.51 -5.38
C ALA A 219 8.58 -7.00 -6.67
N ILE A 220 8.51 -8.32 -6.92
CA ILE A 220 9.07 -8.94 -8.14
C ILE A 220 8.33 -8.44 -9.37
N ALA A 221 7.00 -8.48 -9.38
CA ALA A 221 6.18 -8.00 -10.49
C ALA A 221 6.40 -6.50 -10.75
N CYS A 222 6.41 -5.67 -9.70
CA CYS A 222 6.66 -4.24 -9.83
C CYS A 222 8.06 -3.95 -10.36
N TRP A 223 9.07 -4.72 -9.98
CA TRP A 223 10.43 -4.56 -10.49
C TRP A 223 10.54 -4.96 -11.97
N ALA A 224 10.02 -6.11 -12.35
CA ALA A 224 10.07 -6.62 -13.72
C ALA A 224 9.32 -5.71 -14.70
N LEU A 225 8.15 -5.19 -14.29
CA LEU A 225 7.23 -4.41 -15.12
C LEU A 225 7.28 -2.88 -14.84
N ARG A 226 8.35 -2.40 -14.18
CA ARG A 226 8.52 -0.96 -13.88
C ARG A 226 8.65 -0.13 -15.16
N PRO A 227 8.38 1.19 -15.08
CA PRO A 227 8.71 2.11 -16.16
C PRO A 227 10.21 2.03 -16.49
N ARG A 228 10.55 2.00 -17.75
CA ARG A 228 11.94 2.04 -18.26
C ARG A 228 12.27 3.44 -18.74
#